data_e8ec774e7236c2a4c1390412085b16bc
#
_entry.id   e8ec774e7236c2a4c1390412085b16bc
#
_cell.length_a   1.000
_cell.length_b   1.000
_cell.length_c   1.000
_cell.angle_alpha   90.00
_cell.angle_beta   90.00
_cell.angle_gamma   90.00
#
_symmetry.space_group_name_H-M   'P 1'
#
loop_
_entity.id
_entity.type
_entity.pdbx_description
1 polymer ?
#
loop_
_entity_poly.entity_id
_entity_poly.type
_entity_poly.pdbx_seq_one_letter_code
_entity_poly.pdbx_strand_id
1 'polypeptide(L)'
;MHGKTALITGGAKRVGAASARMLHAAGANLMIHYRSSATEARALQDELNAIRADSVALIQADLHDTSGLPSLVHQTVATFGGLDVLLNNASSFYPTPVGTITEKDWVDLMGSNLKAPMFLSQAAAPELRKRRGCIINITDIHADRPMKSYVVYSVAKAGLVGLTKSLARELAPEVR
;
A
#
# COMPACT_ATOMS: atom_id res chain seq x y z
N MET A 1 14.94 -12.21 -0.25
CA MET A 1 14.56 -10.97 -1.00
C MET A 1 15.75 -10.01 -1.23
N HIS A 2 16.98 -10.51 -1.17
CA HIS A 2 18.19 -9.68 -1.34
C HIS A 2 18.18 -8.88 -2.65
N GLY A 3 18.46 -7.58 -2.57
CA GLY A 3 18.44 -6.66 -3.71
C GLY A 3 17.08 -6.32 -4.28
N LYS A 4 15.98 -6.78 -3.66
CA LYS A 4 14.61 -6.43 -4.02
C LYS A 4 14.15 -5.20 -3.25
N THR A 5 13.29 -4.40 -3.85
CA THR A 5 12.73 -3.18 -3.26
C THR A 5 11.22 -3.30 -3.12
N ALA A 6 10.70 -2.95 -1.94
CA ALA A 6 9.27 -2.90 -1.67
C ALA A 6 8.82 -1.48 -1.29
N LEU A 7 7.72 -1.02 -1.90
CA LEU A 7 6.97 0.15 -1.47
C LEU A 7 5.77 -0.31 -0.63
N ILE A 8 5.68 0.15 0.62
CA ILE A 8 4.63 -0.25 1.57
C ILE A 8 3.78 0.97 1.93
N THR A 9 2.52 0.99 1.53
CA THR A 9 1.62 2.07 1.94
C THR A 9 1.11 1.86 3.37
N GLY A 10 1.07 2.95 4.17
CA GLY A 10 0.70 2.86 5.58
C GLY A 10 1.62 1.94 6.39
N GLY A 11 2.92 1.91 6.03
CA GLY A 11 3.89 0.95 6.56
C GLY A 11 4.39 1.23 7.98
N ALA A 12 4.01 2.36 8.60
CA ALA A 12 4.58 2.79 9.88
C ALA A 12 4.07 2.04 11.11
N LYS A 13 2.90 1.40 11.04
CA LYS A 13 2.20 0.80 12.19
C LYS A 13 1.57 -0.55 11.86
N ARG A 14 1.25 -1.32 12.93
CA ARG A 14 0.41 -2.53 12.87
C ARG A 14 0.89 -3.51 11.78
N VAL A 15 -0.02 -3.97 10.91
CA VAL A 15 0.27 -4.93 9.83
C VAL A 15 1.37 -4.41 8.89
N GLY A 16 1.33 -3.13 8.52
CA GLY A 16 2.35 -2.53 7.66
C GLY A 16 3.75 -2.59 8.26
N ALA A 17 3.91 -2.25 9.55
CA ALA A 17 5.19 -2.33 10.24
C ALA A 17 5.68 -3.77 10.44
N ALA A 18 4.76 -4.71 10.73
CA ALA A 18 5.10 -6.12 10.82
C ALA A 18 5.60 -6.66 9.47
N SER A 19 4.89 -6.32 8.38
CA SER A 19 5.30 -6.67 7.02
C SER A 19 6.65 -6.06 6.65
N ALA A 20 6.90 -4.79 7.04
CA ALA A 20 8.17 -4.14 6.81
C ALA A 20 9.33 -4.90 7.48
N ARG A 21 9.18 -5.29 8.76
CA ARG A 21 10.19 -6.08 9.48
C ARG A 21 10.47 -7.42 8.80
N MET A 22 9.40 -8.13 8.39
CA MET A 22 9.55 -9.42 7.71
C MET A 22 10.25 -9.30 6.36
N LEU A 23 9.87 -8.33 5.53
CA LEU A 23 10.49 -8.11 4.24
C LEU A 23 11.95 -7.64 4.39
N HIS A 24 12.23 -6.77 5.36
CA HIS A 24 13.58 -6.32 5.67
C HIS A 24 14.48 -7.49 6.14
N ALA A 25 13.99 -8.31 7.06
CA ALA A 25 14.71 -9.52 7.51
C ALA A 25 14.99 -10.51 6.36
N ALA A 26 14.10 -10.56 5.36
CA ALA A 26 14.31 -11.33 4.14
C ALA A 26 15.29 -10.65 3.14
N GLY A 27 15.85 -9.48 3.46
CA GLY A 27 16.86 -8.78 2.68
C GLY A 27 16.33 -7.72 1.70
N ALA A 28 15.04 -7.35 1.77
CA ALA A 28 14.48 -6.30 0.90
C ALA A 28 14.86 -4.88 1.38
N ASN A 29 15.05 -3.96 0.44
CA ASN A 29 15.03 -2.53 0.71
C ASN A 29 13.59 -2.03 0.76
N LEU A 30 13.30 -1.05 1.61
CA LEU A 30 11.93 -0.62 1.88
C LEU A 30 11.75 0.89 1.70
N MET A 31 10.79 1.28 0.89
CA MET A 31 10.18 2.60 0.94
C MET A 31 8.91 2.50 1.78
N ILE A 32 8.91 3.13 2.94
CA ILE A 32 7.77 3.13 3.88
C ILE A 32 6.98 4.42 3.71
N HIS A 33 5.77 4.29 3.18
CA HIS A 33 4.85 5.43 3.10
C HIS A 33 4.05 5.57 4.40
N TYR A 34 3.87 6.83 4.83
CA TYR A 34 2.98 7.24 5.92
C TYR A 34 2.25 8.54 5.57
N ARG A 35 1.09 8.81 6.19
CA ARG A 35 0.36 10.09 6.06
C ARG A 35 0.67 11.01 7.23
N SER A 36 0.38 10.58 8.46
CA SER A 36 0.51 11.39 9.67
C SER A 36 1.36 10.76 10.78
N SER A 37 1.78 9.50 10.62
CA SER A 37 2.51 8.72 11.63
C SER A 37 4.04 8.91 11.51
N ALA A 38 4.52 10.16 11.51
CA ALA A 38 5.93 10.47 11.29
C ALA A 38 6.85 9.89 12.37
N THR A 39 6.44 9.98 13.64
CA THR A 39 7.23 9.47 14.77
C THR A 39 7.45 7.97 14.68
N GLU A 40 6.38 7.22 14.42
CA GLU A 40 6.47 5.76 14.31
C GLU A 40 7.19 5.33 13.03
N ALA A 41 7.03 6.07 11.94
CA ALA A 41 7.76 5.81 10.70
C ALA A 41 9.28 5.98 10.91
N ARG A 42 9.71 7.05 11.58
CA ARG A 42 11.12 7.29 11.90
C ARG A 42 11.67 6.23 12.85
N ALA A 43 10.95 5.88 13.91
CA ALA A 43 11.38 4.84 14.84
C ALA A 43 11.57 3.49 14.12
N LEU A 44 10.67 3.14 13.21
CA LEU A 44 10.81 1.91 12.40
C LEU A 44 11.99 1.99 11.42
N GLN A 45 12.21 3.14 10.81
CA GLN A 45 13.37 3.36 9.93
C GLN A 45 14.68 3.21 10.71
N ASP A 46 14.79 3.85 11.87
CA ASP A 46 16.00 3.80 12.73
C ASP A 46 16.27 2.36 13.20
N GLU A 47 15.22 1.65 13.65
CA GLU A 47 15.28 0.24 14.04
C GLU A 47 15.87 -0.62 12.91
N LEU A 48 15.34 -0.50 11.72
CA LEU A 48 15.72 -1.37 10.61
C LEU A 48 17.07 -0.96 9.97
N ASN A 49 17.37 0.34 9.89
CA ASN A 49 18.65 0.83 9.39
C ASN A 49 19.80 0.55 10.36
N ALA A 50 19.55 0.38 11.65
CA ALA A 50 20.54 -0.11 12.61
C ALA A 50 20.97 -1.56 12.32
N ILE A 51 20.09 -2.38 11.70
CA ILE A 51 20.40 -3.76 11.30
C ILE A 51 21.11 -3.77 9.95
N ARG A 52 20.66 -2.94 8.99
CA ARG A 52 21.24 -2.83 7.67
C ARG A 52 21.13 -1.38 7.19
N ALA A 53 22.26 -0.69 7.15
CA ALA A 53 22.34 0.72 6.78
C ALA A 53 21.72 1.00 5.40
N ASP A 54 21.09 2.15 5.25
CA ASP A 54 20.51 2.67 4.00
C ASP A 54 19.49 1.76 3.30
N SER A 55 18.89 0.84 4.05
CA SER A 55 17.94 -0.14 3.52
C SER A 55 16.48 0.26 3.66
N VAL A 56 16.20 1.32 4.43
CA VAL A 56 14.84 1.83 4.65
C VAL A 56 14.81 3.34 4.46
N ALA A 57 13.94 3.80 3.60
CA ALA A 57 13.62 5.22 3.39
C ALA A 57 12.15 5.48 3.67
N LEU A 58 11.83 6.74 3.97
CA LEU A 58 10.48 7.19 4.29
C LEU A 58 9.94 8.11 3.21
N ILE A 59 8.64 8.03 2.97
CA ILE A 59 7.92 8.98 2.12
C ILE A 59 6.59 9.36 2.73
N GLN A 60 6.35 10.67 2.85
CA GLN A 60 5.07 11.20 3.32
C GLN A 60 4.19 11.61 2.15
N ALA A 61 2.94 11.16 2.13
CA ALA A 61 1.95 11.58 1.16
C ALA A 61 0.52 11.41 1.70
N ASP A 62 -0.44 12.10 1.07
CA ASP A 62 -1.86 11.76 1.19
C ASP A 62 -2.27 10.93 -0.02
N LEU A 63 -2.67 9.69 0.20
CA LEU A 63 -3.08 8.79 -0.89
C LEU A 63 -4.41 9.19 -1.55
N HIS A 64 -5.15 10.15 -0.98
CA HIS A 64 -6.35 10.71 -1.63
C HIS A 64 -5.97 11.63 -2.80
N ASP A 65 -4.80 12.24 -2.76
CA ASP A 65 -4.24 12.97 -3.90
C ASP A 65 -3.62 11.99 -4.91
N THR A 66 -4.45 11.56 -5.84
CA THR A 66 -4.02 10.61 -6.87
C THR A 66 -3.00 11.21 -7.85
N SER A 67 -2.91 12.53 -7.97
CA SER A 67 -1.93 13.19 -8.83
C SER A 67 -0.50 13.06 -8.30
N GLY A 68 -0.35 12.95 -6.97
CA GLY A 68 0.93 12.74 -6.30
C GLY A 68 1.43 11.28 -6.28
N LEU A 69 0.55 10.29 -6.54
CA LEU A 69 0.92 8.88 -6.42
C LEU A 69 2.10 8.43 -7.31
N PRO A 70 2.24 8.91 -8.57
CA PRO A 70 3.42 8.57 -9.37
C PRO A 70 4.74 8.97 -8.71
N SER A 71 4.76 10.04 -7.92
CA SER A 71 5.98 10.49 -7.25
C SER A 71 6.47 9.50 -6.18
N LEU A 72 5.57 8.73 -5.55
CA LEU A 72 5.96 7.68 -4.60
C LEU A 72 6.78 6.59 -5.29
N VAL A 73 6.36 6.21 -6.49
CA VAL A 73 7.08 5.22 -7.32
C VAL A 73 8.42 5.79 -7.78
N HIS A 74 8.41 7.02 -8.32
CA HIS A 74 9.65 7.67 -8.79
C HIS A 74 10.68 7.81 -7.68
N GLN A 75 10.29 8.25 -6.49
CA GLN A 75 11.20 8.38 -5.36
C GLN A 75 11.72 7.02 -4.88
N THR A 76 10.87 5.97 -4.89
CA THR A 76 11.30 4.61 -4.57
C THR A 76 12.38 4.14 -5.54
N VAL A 77 12.16 4.34 -6.84
CA VAL A 77 13.12 3.97 -7.90
C VAL A 77 14.40 4.80 -7.80
N ALA A 78 14.29 6.10 -7.57
CA ALA A 78 15.47 6.97 -7.41
C ALA A 78 16.34 6.58 -6.20
N THR A 79 15.70 6.15 -5.09
CA THR A 79 16.40 5.77 -3.86
C THR A 79 17.06 4.39 -3.97
N PHE A 80 16.37 3.40 -4.54
CA PHE A 80 16.80 1.99 -4.47
C PHE A 80 17.06 1.35 -5.85
N GLY A 81 16.96 2.11 -6.93
CA GLY A 81 17.25 1.63 -8.30
C GLY A 81 16.13 0.78 -8.93
N GLY A 82 14.97 0.66 -8.31
CA GLY A 82 13.82 -0.07 -8.87
C GLY A 82 12.72 -0.38 -7.87
N LEU A 83 11.63 -1.01 -8.36
CA LEU A 83 10.51 -1.44 -7.55
C LEU A 83 10.11 -2.88 -7.92
N ASP A 84 10.20 -3.79 -6.97
CA ASP A 84 9.87 -5.21 -7.16
C ASP A 84 8.54 -5.61 -6.51
N VAL A 85 8.16 -4.94 -5.42
CA VAL A 85 6.93 -5.24 -4.66
C VAL A 85 6.19 -3.95 -4.32
N LEU A 86 4.92 -3.88 -4.69
CA LEU A 86 3.99 -2.89 -4.18
C LEU A 86 3.07 -3.55 -3.15
N LEU A 87 3.13 -3.12 -1.89
CA LEU A 87 2.22 -3.56 -0.84
C LEU A 87 1.20 -2.44 -0.51
N ASN A 88 -0.01 -2.57 -1.03
CA ASN A 88 -1.14 -1.72 -0.72
C ASN A 88 -1.75 -2.14 0.63
N ASN A 89 -1.26 -1.53 1.71
CA ASN A 89 -1.67 -1.84 3.08
C ASN A 89 -2.41 -0.67 3.75
N ALA A 90 -2.24 0.57 3.31
CA ALA A 90 -2.94 1.71 3.88
C ALA A 90 -4.47 1.52 3.85
N SER A 91 -5.14 1.84 4.95
CA SER A 91 -6.58 1.64 5.10
C SER A 91 -7.16 2.64 6.11
N SER A 92 -8.31 3.24 5.78
CA SER A 92 -9.22 3.86 6.74
C SER A 92 -10.28 2.81 7.15
N PHE A 93 -10.65 2.79 8.43
CA PHE A 93 -11.61 1.83 8.97
C PHE A 93 -12.41 2.46 10.12
N TYR A 94 -13.69 2.69 9.89
CA TYR A 94 -14.64 3.20 10.88
C TYR A 94 -16.10 2.90 10.43
N PRO A 95 -17.07 2.92 11.38
CA PRO A 95 -18.46 2.59 11.06
C PRO A 95 -19.13 3.65 10.20
N THR A 96 -19.97 3.19 9.27
CA THR A 96 -20.80 3.99 8.37
C THR A 96 -22.22 3.39 8.30
N PRO A 97 -23.05 3.55 9.35
CA PRO A 97 -24.41 2.99 9.37
C PRO A 97 -25.28 3.61 8.27
N VAL A 98 -26.15 2.80 7.64
CA VAL A 98 -27.13 3.30 6.67
C VAL A 98 -28.00 4.37 7.33
N GLY A 99 -28.22 5.49 6.63
CA GLY A 99 -28.94 6.68 7.11
C GLY A 99 -28.03 7.77 7.68
N THR A 100 -26.73 7.49 7.95
CA THR A 100 -25.77 8.49 8.43
C THR A 100 -24.53 8.61 7.54
N ILE A 101 -24.45 7.84 6.45
CA ILE A 101 -23.34 7.87 5.51
C ILE A 101 -23.26 9.23 4.83
N THR A 102 -22.11 9.87 4.88
CA THR A 102 -21.84 11.13 4.20
C THR A 102 -20.93 10.94 2.98
N GLU A 103 -20.94 11.92 2.07
CA GLU A 103 -19.98 11.95 0.95
C GLU A 103 -18.53 11.92 1.43
N LYS A 104 -18.24 12.56 2.55
CA LYS A 104 -16.91 12.54 3.18
C LYS A 104 -16.49 11.12 3.57
N ASP A 105 -17.39 10.34 4.16
CA ASP A 105 -17.12 8.93 4.51
C ASP A 105 -16.86 8.09 3.28
N TRP A 106 -17.67 8.30 2.23
CA TRP A 106 -17.48 7.64 0.94
C TRP A 106 -16.10 7.96 0.35
N VAL A 107 -15.76 9.24 0.24
CA VAL A 107 -14.49 9.69 -0.35
C VAL A 107 -13.30 9.15 0.45
N ASP A 108 -13.32 9.20 1.78
CA ASP A 108 -12.21 8.72 2.61
C ASP A 108 -12.05 7.19 2.53
N LEU A 109 -13.13 6.43 2.73
CA LEU A 109 -13.05 4.97 2.76
C LEU A 109 -12.80 4.35 1.38
N MET A 110 -13.48 4.85 0.33
CA MET A 110 -13.21 4.41 -1.05
C MET A 110 -11.86 4.91 -1.54
N GLY A 111 -11.47 6.11 -1.15
CA GLY A 111 -10.20 6.74 -1.49
C GLY A 111 -9.01 5.90 -1.04
N SER A 112 -8.93 5.64 0.25
CA SER A 112 -7.80 4.92 0.85
C SER A 112 -7.81 3.42 0.53
N ASN A 113 -8.98 2.76 0.52
CA ASN A 113 -9.08 1.31 0.41
C ASN A 113 -9.18 0.76 -1.03
N LEU A 114 -9.57 1.59 -2.00
CA LEU A 114 -9.78 1.14 -3.38
C LEU A 114 -9.14 2.07 -4.43
N LYS A 115 -9.45 3.38 -4.38
CA LYS A 115 -8.98 4.32 -5.40
C LYS A 115 -7.45 4.44 -5.39
N ALA A 116 -6.85 4.65 -4.22
CA ALA A 116 -5.40 4.76 -4.10
C ALA A 116 -4.67 3.48 -4.55
N PRO A 117 -5.06 2.25 -4.11
CA PRO A 117 -4.51 1.01 -4.66
C PRO A 117 -4.58 0.91 -6.18
N MET A 118 -5.69 1.31 -6.80
CA MET A 118 -5.84 1.30 -8.27
C MET A 118 -4.81 2.21 -8.94
N PHE A 119 -4.76 3.49 -8.57
CA PHE A 119 -3.89 4.46 -9.23
C PHE A 119 -2.40 4.24 -8.92
N LEU A 120 -2.08 3.79 -7.70
CA LEU A 120 -0.71 3.46 -7.35
C LEU A 120 -0.23 2.20 -8.08
N SER A 121 -1.09 1.19 -8.23
CA SER A 121 -0.79 0.00 -9.04
C SER A 121 -0.54 0.37 -10.51
N GLN A 122 -1.36 1.28 -11.08
CA GLN A 122 -1.14 1.80 -12.43
C GLN A 122 0.22 2.51 -12.55
N ALA A 123 0.56 3.37 -11.59
CA ALA A 123 1.84 4.08 -11.60
C ALA A 123 3.04 3.13 -11.43
N ALA A 124 2.90 2.07 -10.64
CA ALA A 124 3.95 1.10 -10.38
C ALA A 124 4.13 0.07 -11.51
N ALA A 125 3.10 -0.19 -12.31
CA ALA A 125 3.10 -1.25 -13.31
C ALA A 125 4.31 -1.24 -14.27
N PRO A 126 4.78 -0.10 -14.81
CA PRO A 126 5.95 -0.08 -15.69
C PRO A 126 7.23 -0.59 -15.02
N GLU A 127 7.47 -0.20 -13.76
CA GLU A 127 8.65 -0.65 -13.01
C GLU A 127 8.53 -2.12 -12.58
N LEU A 128 7.34 -2.52 -12.14
CA LEU A 128 7.08 -3.92 -11.76
C LEU A 128 7.24 -4.87 -12.96
N ARG A 129 6.81 -4.47 -14.18
CA ARG A 129 7.04 -5.26 -15.40
C ARG A 129 8.51 -5.47 -15.68
N LYS A 130 9.35 -4.42 -15.61
CA LYS A 130 10.81 -4.53 -15.80
C LYS A 130 11.47 -5.53 -14.85
N ARG A 131 10.94 -5.63 -13.64
CA ARG A 131 11.50 -6.45 -12.56
C ARG A 131 10.82 -7.80 -12.37
N ARG A 132 9.76 -8.10 -13.15
CA ARG A 132 8.87 -9.25 -12.93
C ARG A 132 8.38 -9.31 -11.49
N GLY A 133 7.89 -8.16 -11.03
CA GLY A 133 7.51 -7.92 -9.65
C GLY A 133 6.13 -8.43 -9.28
N CYS A 134 5.61 -7.90 -8.16
CA CYS A 134 4.25 -8.24 -7.73
C CYS A 134 3.55 -7.09 -7.02
N ILE A 135 2.21 -7.14 -7.02
CA ILE A 135 1.32 -6.25 -6.27
C ILE A 135 0.60 -7.10 -5.23
N ILE A 136 0.67 -6.67 -3.97
CA ILE A 136 -0.02 -7.30 -2.85
C ILE A 136 -1.03 -6.32 -2.30
N ASN A 137 -2.30 -6.68 -2.30
CA ASN A 137 -3.38 -5.88 -1.75
C ASN A 137 -3.85 -6.51 -0.42
N ILE A 138 -3.80 -5.75 0.68
CA ILE A 138 -4.35 -6.20 1.97
C ILE A 138 -5.86 -6.03 1.92
N THR A 139 -6.54 -7.13 1.66
CA THR A 139 -8.01 -7.23 1.70
C THR A 139 -8.52 -7.44 3.12
N ASP A 140 -9.76 -7.86 3.25
CA ASP A 140 -10.38 -8.16 4.55
C ASP A 140 -11.44 -9.23 4.35
N ILE A 141 -11.73 -10.03 5.38
CA ILE A 141 -12.83 -10.99 5.37
C ILE A 141 -14.19 -10.30 5.13
N HIS A 142 -14.29 -9.03 5.49
CA HIS A 142 -15.49 -8.21 5.27
C HIS A 142 -15.75 -7.85 3.80
N ALA A 143 -14.85 -8.23 2.89
CA ALA A 143 -15.12 -8.24 1.46
C ALA A 143 -16.18 -9.29 1.06
N ASP A 144 -16.17 -10.45 1.72
CA ASP A 144 -17.08 -11.58 1.46
C ASP A 144 -18.17 -11.69 2.53
N ARG A 145 -17.88 -11.27 3.76
CA ARG A 145 -18.78 -11.31 4.92
C ARG A 145 -18.93 -9.91 5.51
N PRO A 146 -19.77 -9.05 4.92
CA PRO A 146 -19.91 -7.65 5.33
C PRO A 146 -20.24 -7.51 6.82
N MET A 147 -19.55 -6.56 7.48
CA MET A 147 -19.75 -6.25 8.87
C MET A 147 -20.90 -5.25 9.03
N LYS A 148 -21.79 -5.48 9.99
CA LYS A 148 -22.86 -4.55 10.33
C LYS A 148 -22.29 -3.15 10.62
N SER A 149 -22.93 -2.12 10.10
CA SER A 149 -22.55 -0.72 10.23
C SER A 149 -21.24 -0.31 9.50
N TYR A 150 -20.59 -1.16 8.70
CA TYR A 150 -19.39 -0.85 7.95
C TYR A 150 -19.60 -0.95 6.44
N VAL A 151 -20.71 -0.37 5.96
CA VAL A 151 -21.17 -0.55 4.58
C VAL A 151 -20.14 -0.08 3.56
N VAL A 152 -19.67 1.16 3.67
CA VAL A 152 -18.72 1.73 2.69
C VAL A 152 -17.37 0.98 2.71
N TYR A 153 -16.86 0.65 3.89
CA TYR A 153 -15.63 -0.14 4.03
C TYR A 153 -15.74 -1.52 3.36
N SER A 154 -16.84 -2.25 3.63
CA SER A 154 -17.05 -3.59 3.05
C SER A 154 -17.13 -3.53 1.52
N VAL A 155 -17.82 -2.52 0.96
CA VAL A 155 -17.89 -2.27 -0.49
C VAL A 155 -16.49 -1.98 -1.04
N ALA A 156 -15.70 -1.13 -0.38
CA ALA A 156 -14.35 -0.81 -0.81
C ALA A 156 -13.44 -2.06 -0.83
N LYS A 157 -13.53 -2.91 0.20
CA LYS A 157 -12.73 -4.15 0.28
C LYS A 157 -13.20 -5.21 -0.74
N ALA A 158 -14.49 -5.33 -1.00
CA ALA A 158 -15.00 -6.16 -2.11
C ALA A 158 -14.50 -5.65 -3.47
N GLY A 159 -14.53 -4.33 -3.66
CA GLY A 159 -13.94 -3.69 -4.84
C GLY A 159 -12.44 -3.97 -4.98
N LEU A 160 -11.68 -3.98 -3.87
CA LEU A 160 -10.25 -4.29 -3.87
C LEU A 160 -9.96 -5.76 -4.29
N VAL A 161 -10.82 -6.69 -3.91
CA VAL A 161 -10.74 -8.08 -4.41
C VAL A 161 -10.98 -8.14 -5.92
N GLY A 162 -12.01 -7.44 -6.41
CA GLY A 162 -12.28 -7.30 -7.84
C GLY A 162 -11.11 -6.66 -8.60
N LEU A 163 -10.56 -5.58 -8.07
CA LEU A 163 -9.38 -4.91 -8.61
C LEU A 163 -8.18 -5.87 -8.70
N THR A 164 -7.92 -6.64 -7.65
CA THR A 164 -6.81 -7.60 -7.61
C THR A 164 -6.92 -8.61 -8.74
N LYS A 165 -8.12 -9.18 -8.95
CA LYS A 165 -8.37 -10.14 -10.03
C LYS A 165 -8.21 -9.50 -11.42
N SER A 166 -8.67 -8.27 -11.59
CA SER A 166 -8.57 -7.53 -12.85
C SER A 166 -7.11 -7.21 -13.19
N LEU A 167 -6.35 -6.68 -12.23
CA LEU A 167 -4.93 -6.38 -12.42
C LEU A 167 -4.11 -7.65 -12.69
N ALA A 168 -4.43 -8.76 -12.04
CA ALA A 168 -3.76 -10.02 -12.29
C ALA A 168 -3.91 -10.50 -13.74
N ARG A 169 -5.08 -10.26 -14.36
CA ARG A 169 -5.29 -10.57 -15.80
C ARG A 169 -4.61 -9.58 -16.73
N GLU A 170 -4.66 -8.30 -16.38
CA GLU A 170 -4.12 -7.20 -17.21
C GLU A 170 -2.59 -7.18 -17.24
N LEU A 171 -1.95 -7.56 -16.12
CA LEU A 171 -0.50 -7.44 -15.93
C LEU A 171 0.26 -8.75 -16.07
N ALA A 172 -0.45 -9.88 -16.22
CA ALA A 172 0.18 -11.18 -16.46
C ALA A 172 0.80 -11.25 -17.87
N PRO A 173 1.88 -12.03 -18.05
CA PRO A 173 2.60 -12.82 -17.05
C PRO A 173 3.72 -12.05 -16.30
N GLU A 174 3.93 -10.76 -16.61
CA GLU A 174 5.09 -10.02 -16.15
C GLU A 174 4.98 -9.61 -14.67
N VAL A 175 3.75 -9.34 -14.18
CA VAL A 175 3.48 -8.93 -12.79
C VAL A 175 2.45 -9.87 -12.17
N ARG A 176 2.72 -10.28 -10.94
CA ARG A 176 1.84 -11.12 -10.14
C ARG A 176 1.01 -10.30 -9.17
#